data_feeeec915725817b5ed1b9684d054d43
#
_entry.id   feeeec915725817b5ed1b9684d054d43
#
_cell.length_a   1.000
_cell.length_b   1.000
_cell.length_c   1.000
_cell.angle_alpha   90.00
_cell.angle_beta   90.00
_cell.angle_gamma   90.00
#
_symmetry.space_group_name_H-M   'P 1'
#
loop_
_entity.id
_entity.type
_entity.pdbx_description
1 polymer ?
#
loop_
_entity_poly.entity_id
_entity_poly.type
_entity_poly.pdbx_seq_one_letter_code
_entity_poly.pdbx_strand_id
1 'polypeptide(L)'
;MPRSRCPEETVVLITGASSGIGKACAEHLARRGYRVFGTSRGAPFPPAPTPSGQPVMLQMDVTQDESVRRAVDFIVREAGRLDVVVNNAGFGIAGAVEDTSIEEAKSQLETNFFGVLRVCRAALPVMRAQGEGLIVNVSSLGGVIALPFQALYSASKFAVEGLTEALRLEVRPFGIRVTRIEPGDMRTGFTDQRVRVAAWTRESAYGPYAERVLQVVEHDERSGGAPEAVALLLERIIRSSNPAPRYRVGPAFQRLAAILKGILPARLFEWALAKYYRIP
;
A
#
# COMPACT_ATOMS: atom_id res chain seq x y z
N MET A 1 14.49 -24.01 8.13
CA MET A 1 14.75 -22.79 7.36
C MET A 1 13.80 -22.78 6.16
N PRO A 2 13.05 -21.71 5.87
CA PRO A 2 12.23 -21.68 4.66
C PRO A 2 13.15 -21.82 3.45
N ARG A 3 12.79 -22.71 2.52
CA ARG A 3 13.56 -22.92 1.28
C ARG A 3 13.47 -21.64 0.44
N SER A 4 14.62 -21.14 -0.03
CA SER A 4 14.64 -20.13 -1.09
C SER A 4 14.05 -20.77 -2.34
N ARG A 5 12.83 -20.41 -2.70
CA ARG A 5 12.18 -20.90 -3.93
C ARG A 5 12.73 -20.17 -5.13
N CYS A 6 12.75 -20.86 -6.27
CA CYS A 6 12.99 -20.22 -7.54
C CYS A 6 11.85 -19.22 -7.85
N PRO A 7 12.13 -18.12 -8.55
CA PRO A 7 11.07 -17.17 -8.95
C PRO A 7 9.89 -17.85 -9.63
N GLU A 8 10.12 -18.79 -10.53
CA GLU A 8 9.12 -19.54 -11.32
C GLU A 8 8.15 -20.37 -10.46
N GLU A 9 8.58 -20.79 -9.28
CA GLU A 9 7.77 -21.53 -8.31
C GLU A 9 7.03 -20.62 -7.32
N THR A 10 7.32 -19.32 -7.33
CA THR A 10 6.80 -18.34 -6.36
C THR A 10 5.57 -17.64 -6.91
N VAL A 11 4.43 -17.87 -6.27
CA VAL A 11 3.14 -17.27 -6.63
C VAL A 11 2.89 -16.00 -5.82
N VAL A 12 2.69 -14.88 -6.52
CA VAL A 12 2.56 -13.54 -5.95
C VAL A 12 1.21 -12.94 -6.30
N LEU A 13 0.44 -12.52 -5.31
CA LEU A 13 -0.76 -11.71 -5.46
C LEU A 13 -0.41 -10.25 -5.15
N ILE A 14 -0.75 -9.31 -6.06
CA ILE A 14 -0.57 -7.87 -5.86
C ILE A 14 -1.90 -7.17 -6.06
N THR A 15 -2.39 -6.50 -5.02
CA THR A 15 -3.65 -5.74 -5.11
C THR A 15 -3.42 -4.35 -5.69
N GLY A 16 -4.37 -3.83 -6.49
CA GLY A 16 -4.23 -2.52 -7.13
C GLY A 16 -3.10 -2.46 -8.15
N ALA A 17 -2.94 -3.51 -8.97
CA ALA A 17 -1.82 -3.66 -9.92
C ALA A 17 -2.06 -3.00 -11.29
N SER A 18 -3.15 -2.25 -11.48
CA SER A 18 -3.43 -1.58 -12.76
C SER A 18 -2.66 -0.27 -12.96
N SER A 19 -2.12 0.32 -11.90
CA SER A 19 -1.41 1.60 -11.95
C SER A 19 -0.33 1.74 -10.87
N GLY A 20 0.48 2.78 -10.99
CA GLY A 20 1.43 3.22 -9.95
C GLY A 20 2.37 2.14 -9.45
N ILE A 21 2.56 2.10 -8.13
CA ILE A 21 3.46 1.17 -7.44
C ILE A 21 3.06 -0.28 -7.72
N GLY A 22 1.77 -0.61 -7.64
CA GLY A 22 1.28 -1.97 -7.85
C GLY A 22 1.60 -2.49 -9.25
N LYS A 23 1.41 -1.66 -10.28
CA LYS A 23 1.75 -1.99 -11.67
C LYS A 23 3.26 -2.20 -11.83
N ALA A 24 4.08 -1.27 -11.35
CA ALA A 24 5.53 -1.38 -11.43
C ALA A 24 6.04 -2.67 -10.74
N CYS A 25 5.50 -3.01 -9.57
CA CYS A 25 5.83 -4.24 -8.86
C CYS A 25 5.40 -5.49 -9.64
N ALA A 26 4.18 -5.51 -10.18
CA ALA A 26 3.64 -6.65 -10.91
C ALA A 26 4.45 -6.93 -12.18
N GLU A 27 4.69 -5.91 -12.99
CA GLU A 27 5.48 -6.03 -14.22
C GLU A 27 6.94 -6.40 -13.95
N HIS A 28 7.56 -5.80 -12.92
CA HIS A 28 8.94 -6.14 -12.55
C HIS A 28 9.07 -7.61 -12.17
N LEU A 29 8.24 -8.08 -11.24
CA LEU A 29 8.32 -9.46 -10.77
C LEU A 29 7.98 -10.47 -11.87
N ALA A 30 6.99 -10.19 -12.73
CA ALA A 30 6.66 -11.05 -13.85
C ALA A 30 7.83 -11.18 -14.84
N ARG A 31 8.50 -10.07 -15.19
CA ARG A 31 9.74 -10.10 -16.02
C ARG A 31 10.89 -10.85 -15.35
N ARG A 32 10.88 -10.95 -14.01
CA ARG A 32 11.88 -11.72 -13.23
C ARG A 32 11.52 -13.21 -13.09
N GLY A 33 10.45 -13.67 -13.74
CA GLY A 33 10.02 -15.07 -13.78
C GLY A 33 9.06 -15.46 -12.65
N TYR A 34 8.64 -14.54 -11.77
CA TYR A 34 7.62 -14.83 -10.76
C TYR A 34 6.26 -15.06 -11.40
N ARG A 35 5.45 -15.97 -10.83
CA ARG A 35 4.05 -16.17 -11.24
C ARG A 35 3.18 -15.10 -10.56
N VAL A 36 2.91 -14.00 -11.25
CA VAL A 36 2.24 -12.82 -10.67
C VAL A 36 0.79 -12.74 -11.08
N PHE A 37 -0.10 -12.64 -10.09
CA PHE A 37 -1.50 -12.28 -10.22
C PHE A 37 -1.68 -10.84 -9.72
N GLY A 38 -1.87 -9.92 -10.66
CA GLY A 38 -2.20 -8.53 -10.37
C GLY A 38 -3.71 -8.36 -10.32
N THR A 39 -4.24 -7.52 -9.42
CA THR A 39 -5.69 -7.31 -9.37
C THR A 39 -6.11 -5.87 -9.51
N SER A 40 -7.28 -5.67 -10.09
CA SER A 40 -7.98 -4.39 -10.16
C SER A 40 -9.48 -4.60 -10.29
N ARG A 41 -10.26 -3.55 -10.02
CA ARG A 41 -11.73 -3.58 -10.17
C ARG A 41 -12.18 -3.76 -11.62
N GLY A 42 -11.43 -3.19 -12.56
CA GLY A 42 -11.74 -3.21 -14.00
C GLY A 42 -11.11 -4.35 -14.79
N ALA A 43 -10.35 -5.25 -14.15
CA ALA A 43 -9.81 -6.43 -14.83
C ALA A 43 -10.92 -7.46 -15.13
N PRO A 44 -10.73 -8.37 -16.10
CA PRO A 44 -11.70 -9.43 -16.41
C PRO A 44 -11.70 -10.54 -15.35
N PHE A 45 -12.82 -11.27 -15.26
CA PHE A 45 -12.93 -12.54 -14.54
C PHE A 45 -13.79 -13.52 -15.34
N PRO A 46 -13.27 -14.73 -15.72
CA PRO A 46 -11.89 -15.18 -15.53
C PRO A 46 -10.86 -14.30 -16.26
N PRO A 47 -9.57 -14.32 -15.85
CA PRO A 47 -8.56 -13.52 -16.51
C PRO A 47 -8.35 -13.93 -17.96
N ALA A 48 -7.96 -12.99 -18.79
CA ALA A 48 -7.55 -13.26 -20.16
C ALA A 48 -6.21 -14.03 -20.21
N PRO A 49 -5.97 -14.84 -21.26
CA PRO A 49 -4.66 -15.43 -21.50
C PRO A 49 -3.56 -14.34 -21.51
N THR A 50 -2.47 -14.61 -20.81
CA THR A 50 -1.42 -13.61 -20.60
C THR A 50 -0.09 -14.14 -21.13
N PRO A 51 0.67 -13.37 -21.93
CA PRO A 51 1.99 -13.77 -22.38
C PRO A 51 2.96 -14.01 -21.22
N SER A 52 3.95 -14.89 -21.43
CA SER A 52 5.02 -15.09 -20.46
C SER A 52 5.74 -13.80 -20.12
N GLY A 53 6.13 -13.63 -18.87
CA GLY A 53 6.78 -12.42 -18.37
C GLY A 53 5.86 -11.23 -18.12
N GLN A 54 4.55 -11.42 -18.21
CA GLN A 54 3.54 -10.42 -17.84
C GLN A 54 2.68 -10.90 -16.68
N PRO A 55 2.15 -9.98 -15.84
CA PRO A 55 1.25 -10.36 -14.75
C PRO A 55 -0.12 -10.78 -15.30
N VAL A 56 -0.70 -11.84 -14.76
CA VAL A 56 -2.10 -12.22 -15.00
C VAL A 56 -3.00 -11.23 -14.28
N MET A 57 -3.78 -10.45 -15.02
CA MET A 57 -4.68 -9.45 -14.42
C MET A 57 -6.04 -10.06 -14.10
N LEU A 58 -6.45 -10.00 -12.84
CA LEU A 58 -7.65 -10.64 -12.29
C LEU A 58 -8.55 -9.58 -11.63
N GLN A 59 -9.86 -9.66 -11.89
CA GLN A 59 -10.82 -8.79 -11.23
C GLN A 59 -10.89 -9.05 -9.73
N MET A 60 -10.69 -8.00 -8.93
CA MET A 60 -10.89 -8.01 -7.49
C MET A 60 -11.18 -6.61 -6.97
N ASP A 61 -12.25 -6.49 -6.21
CA ASP A 61 -12.56 -5.31 -5.40
C ASP A 61 -12.27 -5.66 -3.93
N VAL A 62 -11.29 -4.98 -3.35
CA VAL A 62 -10.87 -5.23 -1.96
C VAL A 62 -11.91 -4.80 -0.92
N THR A 63 -12.92 -4.04 -1.34
CA THR A 63 -14.05 -3.64 -0.46
C THR A 63 -15.14 -4.71 -0.36
N GLN A 64 -15.05 -5.80 -1.15
CA GLN A 64 -16.05 -6.84 -1.24
C GLN A 64 -15.47 -8.21 -0.84
N ASP A 65 -15.94 -8.77 0.27
CA ASP A 65 -15.45 -10.05 0.81
C ASP A 65 -15.51 -11.18 -0.22
N GLU A 66 -16.63 -11.28 -0.98
CA GLU A 66 -16.81 -12.30 -1.99
C GLU A 66 -15.84 -12.15 -3.17
N SER A 67 -15.58 -10.91 -3.59
CA SER A 67 -14.63 -10.62 -4.66
C SER A 67 -13.21 -11.04 -4.29
N VAL A 68 -12.80 -10.75 -3.04
CA VAL A 68 -11.49 -11.14 -2.51
C VAL A 68 -11.37 -12.65 -2.42
N ARG A 69 -12.37 -13.33 -1.82
CA ARG A 69 -12.37 -14.79 -1.69
C ARG A 69 -12.28 -15.47 -3.05
N ARG A 70 -13.15 -15.09 -3.99
CA ARG A 70 -13.16 -15.64 -5.35
C ARG A 70 -11.80 -15.50 -6.04
N ALA A 71 -11.12 -14.36 -5.89
CA ALA A 71 -9.82 -14.13 -6.49
C ALA A 71 -8.73 -15.02 -5.86
N VAL A 72 -8.70 -15.16 -4.53
CA VAL A 72 -7.75 -16.01 -3.83
C VAL A 72 -7.99 -17.49 -4.19
N ASP A 73 -9.25 -17.94 -4.18
CA ASP A 73 -9.62 -19.32 -4.54
C ASP A 73 -9.22 -19.65 -5.99
N PHE A 74 -9.40 -18.69 -6.91
CA PHE A 74 -8.96 -18.83 -8.29
C PHE A 74 -7.44 -19.03 -8.35
N ILE A 75 -6.65 -18.19 -7.68
CA ILE A 75 -5.18 -18.27 -7.66
C ILE A 75 -4.73 -19.62 -7.11
N VAL A 76 -5.32 -20.08 -6.01
CA VAL A 76 -4.96 -21.35 -5.38
C VAL A 76 -5.32 -22.53 -6.30
N ARG A 77 -6.46 -22.50 -6.97
CA ARG A 77 -6.85 -23.53 -7.92
C ARG A 77 -5.91 -23.59 -9.12
N GLU A 78 -5.54 -22.46 -9.69
CA GLU A 78 -4.69 -22.36 -10.88
C GLU A 78 -3.21 -22.62 -10.61
N ALA A 79 -2.73 -22.21 -9.42
CA ALA A 79 -1.31 -22.27 -9.09
C ALA A 79 -0.96 -23.29 -8.01
N GLY A 80 -1.96 -23.89 -7.35
CA GLY A 80 -1.77 -24.85 -6.26
C GLY A 80 -1.28 -24.23 -4.94
N ARG A 81 -1.01 -22.91 -4.92
CA ARG A 81 -0.37 -22.20 -3.79
C ARG A 81 -0.53 -20.69 -3.85
N LEU A 82 -0.20 -20.02 -2.75
CA LEU A 82 -0.05 -18.57 -2.66
C LEU A 82 1.11 -18.24 -1.70
N ASP A 83 2.22 -17.76 -2.23
CA ASP A 83 3.45 -17.55 -1.46
C ASP A 83 3.61 -16.14 -0.92
N VAL A 84 3.22 -15.16 -1.74
CA VAL A 84 3.38 -13.74 -1.41
C VAL A 84 2.08 -13.00 -1.67
N VAL A 85 1.67 -12.19 -0.70
CA VAL A 85 0.59 -11.23 -0.84
C VAL A 85 1.15 -9.83 -0.68
N VAL A 86 0.89 -8.96 -1.65
CA VAL A 86 1.23 -7.54 -1.59
C VAL A 86 -0.05 -6.73 -1.53
N ASN A 87 -0.39 -6.23 -0.37
CA ASN A 87 -1.51 -5.35 -0.14
C ASN A 87 -1.11 -3.93 -0.53
N ASN A 88 -1.38 -3.55 -1.79
CA ASN A 88 -1.03 -2.25 -2.34
C ASN A 88 -2.27 -1.40 -2.70
N ALA A 89 -3.43 -2.02 -2.94
CA ALA A 89 -4.65 -1.28 -3.29
C ALA A 89 -4.96 -0.18 -2.26
N GLY A 90 -5.20 1.03 -2.75
CA GLY A 90 -5.50 2.17 -1.92
C GLY A 90 -5.64 3.45 -2.73
N PHE A 91 -6.23 4.46 -2.13
CA PHE A 91 -6.38 5.80 -2.69
C PHE A 91 -6.25 6.84 -1.56
N GLY A 92 -6.24 8.12 -1.90
CA GLY A 92 -6.18 9.21 -0.95
C GLY A 92 -7.37 10.14 -1.07
N ILE A 93 -7.93 10.55 0.08
CA ILE A 93 -8.89 11.65 0.19
C ILE A 93 -8.17 12.84 0.79
N ALA A 94 -8.41 14.03 0.22
CA ALA A 94 -7.89 15.29 0.72
C ALA A 94 -9.04 16.24 1.07
N GLY A 95 -8.92 16.85 2.25
CA GLY A 95 -9.87 17.83 2.78
C GLY A 95 -9.57 18.14 4.23
N ALA A 96 -10.14 19.25 4.74
CA ALA A 96 -10.14 19.52 6.16
C ALA A 96 -10.98 18.44 6.88
N VAL A 97 -10.63 18.16 8.13
CA VAL A 97 -11.40 17.16 8.92
C VAL A 97 -12.85 17.62 9.09
N GLU A 98 -13.08 18.90 9.29
CA GLU A 98 -14.42 19.49 9.43
C GLU A 98 -15.25 19.38 8.15
N ASP A 99 -14.61 19.49 6.98
CA ASP A 99 -15.26 19.40 5.66
C ASP A 99 -15.43 17.94 5.17
N THR A 100 -14.88 16.96 5.89
CA THR A 100 -14.92 15.55 5.50
C THR A 100 -16.15 14.86 6.08
N SER A 101 -17.02 14.34 5.23
CA SER A 101 -18.17 13.56 5.67
C SER A 101 -17.75 12.21 6.29
N ILE A 102 -18.60 11.65 7.13
CA ILE A 102 -18.37 10.33 7.73
C ILE A 102 -18.35 9.23 6.65
N GLU A 103 -19.12 9.39 5.59
CA GLU A 103 -19.17 8.46 4.45
C GLU A 103 -17.84 8.46 3.68
N GLU A 104 -17.24 9.63 3.42
CA GLU A 104 -15.92 9.75 2.82
C GLU A 104 -14.84 9.14 3.73
N ALA A 105 -14.90 9.41 5.03
CA ALA A 105 -14.01 8.82 6.02
C ALA A 105 -14.09 7.29 6.03
N LYS A 106 -15.30 6.72 6.03
CA LYS A 106 -15.52 5.28 5.94
C LYS A 106 -15.00 4.70 4.64
N SER A 107 -15.23 5.35 3.49
CA SER A 107 -14.74 4.91 2.18
C SER A 107 -13.21 4.83 2.14
N GLN A 108 -12.53 5.82 2.73
CA GLN A 108 -11.06 5.81 2.84
C GLN A 108 -10.54 4.61 3.63
N LEU A 109 -11.14 4.34 4.81
CA LEU A 109 -10.76 3.21 5.64
C LEU A 109 -11.19 1.88 5.01
N GLU A 110 -12.33 1.84 4.35
CA GLU A 110 -12.89 0.64 3.72
C GLU A 110 -11.90 0.06 2.70
N THR A 111 -11.32 0.90 1.87
CA THR A 111 -10.34 0.46 0.88
C THR A 111 -8.96 0.22 1.52
N ASN A 112 -8.42 1.23 2.22
CA ASN A 112 -7.02 1.25 2.63
C ASN A 112 -6.70 0.35 3.83
N PHE A 113 -7.69 0.09 4.70
CA PHE A 113 -7.52 -0.70 5.92
C PHE A 113 -8.34 -1.99 5.88
N PHE A 114 -9.66 -1.91 5.73
CA PHE A 114 -10.49 -3.11 5.70
C PHE A 114 -10.21 -3.97 4.47
N GLY A 115 -9.84 -3.36 3.33
CA GLY A 115 -9.38 -4.09 2.17
C GLY A 115 -8.13 -4.94 2.46
N VAL A 116 -7.13 -4.37 3.15
CA VAL A 116 -5.95 -5.12 3.62
C VAL A 116 -6.35 -6.28 4.53
N LEU A 117 -7.24 -6.02 5.50
CA LEU A 117 -7.72 -7.05 6.43
C LEU A 117 -8.43 -8.19 5.71
N ARG A 118 -9.31 -7.90 4.72
CA ARG A 118 -10.01 -8.92 3.91
C ARG A 118 -9.04 -9.80 3.16
N VAL A 119 -8.08 -9.20 2.48
CA VAL A 119 -7.07 -9.97 1.72
C VAL A 119 -6.23 -10.84 2.65
N CYS A 120 -5.78 -10.30 3.79
CA CYS A 120 -5.09 -11.10 4.80
C CYS A 120 -5.96 -12.28 5.29
N ARG A 121 -7.22 -12.05 5.62
CA ARG A 121 -8.14 -13.10 6.07
C ARG A 121 -8.35 -14.21 5.03
N ALA A 122 -8.39 -13.87 3.76
CA ALA A 122 -8.51 -14.85 2.68
C ALA A 122 -7.21 -15.63 2.44
N ALA A 123 -6.05 -14.98 2.53
CA ALA A 123 -4.75 -15.58 2.24
C ALA A 123 -4.18 -16.43 3.40
N LEU A 124 -4.41 -16.01 4.64
CA LEU A 124 -3.82 -16.63 5.83
C LEU A 124 -4.16 -18.13 5.99
N PRO A 125 -5.40 -18.61 5.76
CA PRO A 125 -5.70 -20.04 5.82
C PRO A 125 -4.85 -20.86 4.84
N VAL A 126 -4.66 -20.34 3.62
CA VAL A 126 -3.84 -20.98 2.57
C VAL A 126 -2.38 -21.04 3.03
N MET A 127 -1.80 -19.90 3.43
CA MET A 127 -0.41 -19.82 3.88
C MET A 127 -0.16 -20.67 5.14
N ARG A 128 -1.13 -20.73 6.06
CA ARG A 128 -1.04 -21.55 7.27
C ARG A 128 -1.03 -23.05 6.91
N ALA A 129 -1.87 -23.49 5.98
CA ALA A 129 -1.87 -24.86 5.50
C ALA A 129 -0.55 -25.23 4.78
N GLN A 130 0.07 -24.25 4.11
CA GLN A 130 1.39 -24.42 3.48
C GLN A 130 2.54 -24.43 4.49
N GLY A 131 2.36 -23.91 5.72
CA GLY A 131 3.41 -23.73 6.72
C GLY A 131 4.40 -22.62 6.39
N GLU A 132 4.11 -21.79 5.38
CA GLU A 132 4.94 -20.69 4.94
C GLU A 132 4.13 -19.64 4.18
N GLY A 133 4.62 -18.40 4.17
CA GLY A 133 4.03 -17.29 3.42
C GLY A 133 4.75 -15.98 3.69
N LEU A 134 4.48 -14.98 2.86
CA LEU A 134 4.94 -13.62 3.06
C LEU A 134 3.81 -12.62 2.75
N ILE A 135 3.48 -11.78 3.72
CA ILE A 135 2.56 -10.66 3.53
C ILE A 135 3.38 -9.36 3.55
N VAL A 136 3.22 -8.56 2.51
CA VAL A 136 3.84 -7.23 2.38
C VAL A 136 2.73 -6.19 2.31
N ASN A 137 2.59 -5.37 3.34
CA ASN A 137 1.63 -4.29 3.35
C ASN A 137 2.30 -2.99 2.85
N VAL A 138 1.78 -2.41 1.78
CA VAL A 138 2.22 -1.11 1.30
C VAL A 138 1.51 -0.02 2.11
N SER A 139 2.23 0.47 3.11
CA SER A 139 1.84 1.61 3.95
C SER A 139 2.20 2.93 3.26
N SER A 140 2.73 3.88 3.99
CA SER A 140 3.25 5.17 3.52
C SER A 140 4.10 5.80 4.62
N LEU A 141 4.95 6.74 4.29
CA LEU A 141 5.47 7.68 5.30
C LEU A 141 4.33 8.49 5.95
N GLY A 142 3.18 8.65 5.25
CA GLY A 142 1.93 9.17 5.81
C GLY A 142 1.29 8.28 6.89
N GLY A 143 1.74 7.02 7.05
CA GLY A 143 1.40 6.13 8.18
C GLY A 143 2.31 6.31 9.39
N VAL A 144 3.31 7.16 9.29
CA VAL A 144 4.25 7.50 10.37
C VAL A 144 4.15 8.97 10.71
N ILE A 145 4.04 9.85 9.71
CA ILE A 145 3.86 11.30 9.84
C ILE A 145 2.45 11.63 9.34
N ALA A 146 1.61 12.20 10.20
CA ALA A 146 0.28 12.66 9.78
C ALA A 146 0.40 13.88 8.86
N LEU A 147 -0.30 13.82 7.73
CA LEU A 147 -0.26 14.86 6.70
C LEU A 147 -1.46 15.80 6.88
N PRO A 148 -1.26 17.12 6.99
CA PRO A 148 -2.36 18.06 7.06
C PRO A 148 -3.21 17.99 5.79
N PHE A 149 -4.53 18.14 5.94
CA PHE A 149 -5.54 18.01 4.88
C PHE A 149 -5.59 16.62 4.18
N GLN A 150 -4.91 15.63 4.76
CA GLN A 150 -4.99 14.22 4.39
C GLN A 150 -5.10 13.35 5.66
N ALA A 151 -5.83 13.84 6.66
CA ALA A 151 -5.93 13.20 7.98
C ALA A 151 -6.48 11.76 7.88
N LEU A 152 -7.53 11.56 7.06
CA LEU A 152 -8.16 10.24 6.89
C LEU A 152 -7.26 9.25 6.13
N TYR A 153 -6.52 9.74 5.13
CA TYR A 153 -5.48 8.93 4.49
C TYR A 153 -4.42 8.50 5.50
N SER A 154 -3.86 9.46 6.26
CA SER A 154 -2.88 9.17 7.30
C SER A 154 -3.44 8.18 8.32
N ALA A 155 -4.64 8.42 8.86
CA ALA A 155 -5.28 7.52 9.82
C ALA A 155 -5.40 6.09 9.27
N SER A 156 -5.79 5.93 7.99
CA SER A 156 -5.86 4.61 7.35
C SER A 156 -4.51 3.91 7.28
N LYS A 157 -3.42 4.67 7.00
CA LYS A 157 -2.06 4.12 6.93
C LYS A 157 -1.48 3.82 8.31
N PHE A 158 -1.77 4.66 9.33
CA PHE A 158 -1.45 4.33 10.73
C PHE A 158 -2.16 3.05 11.20
N ALA A 159 -3.40 2.84 10.80
CA ALA A 159 -4.12 1.61 11.10
C ALA A 159 -3.44 0.38 10.46
N VAL A 160 -2.96 0.49 9.21
CA VAL A 160 -2.19 -0.57 8.54
C VAL A 160 -0.86 -0.84 9.24
N GLU A 161 -0.17 0.20 9.77
CA GLU A 161 1.04 0.05 10.57
C GLU A 161 0.78 -0.84 11.79
N GLY A 162 -0.23 -0.48 12.61
CA GLY A 162 -0.60 -1.24 13.81
C GLY A 162 -1.05 -2.67 13.50
N LEU A 163 -1.90 -2.84 12.48
CA LEU A 163 -2.32 -4.18 12.02
C LEU A 163 -1.11 -5.03 11.62
N THR A 164 -0.16 -4.45 10.89
CA THR A 164 1.03 -5.17 10.41
C THR A 164 1.91 -5.63 11.56
N GLU A 165 2.11 -4.78 12.58
CA GLU A 165 2.90 -5.13 13.77
C GLU A 165 2.29 -6.29 14.55
N ALA A 166 0.99 -6.25 14.82
CA ALA A 166 0.28 -7.31 15.52
C ALA A 166 0.29 -8.61 14.71
N LEU A 167 -0.12 -8.54 13.45
CA LEU A 167 -0.21 -9.70 12.56
C LEU A 167 1.13 -10.43 12.44
N ARG A 168 2.25 -9.68 12.39
CA ARG A 168 3.60 -10.26 12.33
C ARG A 168 3.89 -11.22 13.48
N LEU A 169 3.38 -10.94 14.68
CA LEU A 169 3.54 -11.78 15.84
C LEU A 169 2.56 -12.95 15.87
N GLU A 170 1.30 -12.68 15.52
CA GLU A 170 0.22 -13.67 15.49
C GLU A 170 0.50 -14.85 14.56
N VAL A 171 1.06 -14.58 13.36
CA VAL A 171 1.25 -15.59 12.32
C VAL A 171 2.64 -16.25 12.34
N ARG A 172 3.53 -15.76 13.20
CA ARG A 172 4.90 -16.30 13.34
C ARG A 172 4.95 -17.80 13.65
N PRO A 173 4.08 -18.35 14.51
CA PRO A 173 4.07 -19.80 14.79
C PRO A 173 3.76 -20.67 13.57
N PHE A 174 3.14 -20.09 12.52
CA PHE A 174 2.77 -20.76 11.28
C PHE A 174 3.79 -20.62 10.16
N GLY A 175 4.99 -20.08 10.44
CA GLY A 175 6.02 -19.86 9.42
C GLY A 175 5.72 -18.71 8.45
N ILE A 176 4.67 -17.92 8.71
CA ILE A 176 4.28 -16.79 7.86
C ILE A 176 5.03 -15.54 8.30
N ARG A 177 5.60 -14.84 7.34
CA ARG A 177 6.33 -13.58 7.55
C ARG A 177 5.46 -12.40 7.14
N VAL A 178 5.54 -11.33 7.89
CA VAL A 178 4.81 -10.10 7.58
C VAL A 178 5.77 -8.92 7.66
N THR A 179 5.69 -8.03 6.70
CA THR A 179 6.48 -6.80 6.66
C THR A 179 5.68 -5.67 6.02
N ARG A 180 6.19 -4.46 6.12
CA ARG A 180 5.62 -3.31 5.44
C ARG A 180 6.67 -2.53 4.67
N ILE A 181 6.20 -1.91 3.60
CA ILE A 181 6.95 -0.90 2.87
C ILE A 181 6.27 0.44 3.16
N GLU A 182 7.05 1.44 3.54
CA GLU A 182 6.64 2.82 3.80
C GLU A 182 7.21 3.71 2.66
N PRO A 183 6.52 3.82 1.50
CA PRO A 183 6.92 4.74 0.46
C PRO A 183 6.75 6.19 0.93
N GLY A 184 7.73 7.05 0.56
CA GLY A 184 7.52 8.48 0.47
C GLY A 184 6.85 8.84 -0.86
N ASP A 185 7.02 10.08 -1.31
CA ASP A 185 6.44 10.53 -2.56
C ASP A 185 7.05 9.80 -3.76
N MET A 186 6.18 9.26 -4.60
CA MET A 186 6.50 8.50 -5.79
C MET A 186 5.76 9.08 -7.00
N ARG A 187 6.45 9.19 -8.13
CA ARG A 187 5.85 9.63 -9.40
C ARG A 187 4.91 8.56 -9.94
N THR A 188 3.65 8.67 -9.55
CA THR A 188 2.57 7.76 -9.96
C THR A 188 1.33 8.56 -10.28
N GLY A 189 0.30 7.92 -10.84
CA GLY A 189 -1.03 8.54 -11.01
C GLY A 189 -1.81 8.73 -9.69
N PHE A 190 -1.21 8.54 -8.53
CA PHE A 190 -1.88 8.69 -7.24
C PHE A 190 -2.34 10.13 -7.00
N THR A 191 -1.52 11.10 -7.38
CA THR A 191 -1.82 12.54 -7.30
C THR A 191 -3.10 12.88 -8.06
N ASP A 192 -3.20 12.39 -9.31
CA ASP A 192 -4.31 12.69 -10.20
C ASP A 192 -5.60 11.91 -9.83
N GLN A 193 -5.45 10.81 -9.09
CA GLN A 193 -6.55 9.99 -8.59
C GLN A 193 -7.00 10.38 -7.17
N ARG A 194 -6.36 11.38 -6.55
CA ARG A 194 -6.77 11.88 -5.24
C ARG A 194 -8.17 12.46 -5.29
N VAL A 195 -9.03 11.99 -4.40
CA VAL A 195 -10.39 12.50 -4.24
C VAL A 195 -10.34 13.72 -3.32
N ARG A 196 -10.92 14.83 -3.74
CA ARG A 196 -11.18 15.96 -2.85
C ARG A 196 -12.54 15.76 -2.19
N VAL A 197 -12.66 16.08 -0.91
CA VAL A 197 -13.96 16.00 -0.20
C VAL A 197 -15.02 16.87 -0.88
N ALA A 198 -16.26 16.41 -0.86
CA ALA A 198 -17.35 17.09 -1.58
C ALA A 198 -17.60 18.53 -1.09
N ALA A 199 -17.38 18.78 0.22
CA ALA A 199 -17.50 20.11 0.81
C ALA A 199 -16.30 21.03 0.56
N TRP A 200 -15.28 20.57 -0.19
CA TRP A 200 -14.14 21.38 -0.57
C TRP A 200 -14.58 22.56 -1.45
N THR A 201 -14.58 23.77 -0.89
CA THR A 201 -14.79 25.02 -1.62
C THR A 201 -13.70 26.01 -1.28
N ARG A 202 -13.46 27.00 -2.17
CA ARG A 202 -12.54 28.10 -1.87
C ARG A 202 -13.07 29.03 -0.77
N GLU A 203 -14.38 28.98 -0.55
CA GLU A 203 -15.10 29.80 0.46
C GLU A 203 -15.07 29.15 1.85
N SER A 204 -14.69 27.85 1.94
CA SER A 204 -14.42 27.22 3.23
C SER A 204 -13.33 27.97 3.99
N ALA A 205 -13.48 28.10 5.30
CA ALA A 205 -12.46 28.68 6.18
C ALA A 205 -11.09 27.98 6.01
N TYR A 206 -11.08 26.73 5.59
CA TYR A 206 -9.90 25.92 5.34
C TYR A 206 -9.37 26.03 3.91
N GLY A 207 -10.20 26.46 2.94
CA GLY A 207 -9.91 26.43 1.52
C GLY A 207 -8.53 27.00 1.13
N PRO A 208 -8.17 28.23 1.56
CA PRO A 208 -6.89 28.84 1.22
C PRO A 208 -5.67 28.09 1.80
N TYR A 209 -5.82 27.46 2.97
CA TYR A 209 -4.74 26.68 3.60
C TYR A 209 -4.59 25.31 2.93
N ALA A 210 -5.72 24.66 2.71
CA ALA A 210 -5.78 23.35 2.08
C ALA A 210 -5.18 23.39 0.67
N GLU A 211 -5.51 24.39 -0.13
CA GLU A 211 -4.95 24.57 -1.48
C GLU A 211 -3.44 24.72 -1.46
N ARG A 212 -2.90 25.55 -0.53
CA ARG A 212 -1.45 25.71 -0.38
C ARG A 212 -0.74 24.44 0.03
N VAL A 213 -1.32 23.68 0.95
CA VAL A 213 -0.75 22.41 1.39
C VAL A 213 -0.77 21.40 0.26
N LEU A 214 -1.88 21.28 -0.49
CA LEU A 214 -1.96 20.34 -1.60
C LEU A 214 -1.01 20.71 -2.74
N GLN A 215 -0.76 21.99 -3.01
CA GLN A 215 0.26 22.39 -3.98
C GLN A 215 1.65 21.86 -3.61
N VAL A 216 2.02 21.90 -2.31
CA VAL A 216 3.28 21.32 -1.83
C VAL A 216 3.28 19.81 -2.03
N VAL A 217 2.22 19.13 -1.59
CA VAL A 217 2.09 17.66 -1.72
C VAL A 217 2.15 17.22 -3.18
N GLU A 218 1.41 17.86 -4.07
CA GLU A 218 1.39 17.52 -5.50
C GLU A 218 2.75 17.77 -6.17
N HIS A 219 3.43 18.85 -5.80
CA HIS A 219 4.78 19.13 -6.28
C HIS A 219 5.75 18.02 -5.85
N ASP A 220 5.71 17.62 -4.58
CA ASP A 220 6.60 16.61 -4.03
C ASP A 220 6.33 15.23 -4.65
N GLU A 221 5.07 14.85 -4.82
CA GLU A 221 4.68 13.59 -5.48
C GLU A 221 5.14 13.56 -6.95
N ARG A 222 4.95 14.64 -7.70
CA ARG A 222 5.38 14.74 -9.11
C ARG A 222 6.90 14.73 -9.28
N SER A 223 7.63 15.24 -8.28
CA SER A 223 9.11 15.22 -8.23
C SER A 223 9.67 14.02 -7.46
N GLY A 224 8.80 13.16 -6.94
CA GLY A 224 9.13 12.03 -6.09
C GLY A 224 9.93 10.92 -6.78
N GLY A 225 10.20 9.85 -6.03
CA GLY A 225 10.94 8.69 -6.52
C GLY A 225 10.22 7.93 -7.63
N ALA A 226 10.95 7.15 -8.42
CA ALA A 226 10.36 6.25 -9.41
C ALA A 226 9.72 5.03 -8.71
N PRO A 227 8.50 4.60 -9.10
CA PRO A 227 7.82 3.44 -8.51
C PRO A 227 8.61 2.13 -8.66
N GLU A 228 9.51 2.05 -9.63
CA GLU A 228 10.44 0.92 -9.84
C GLU A 228 11.37 0.71 -8.62
N ALA A 229 11.68 1.75 -7.86
CA ALA A 229 12.45 1.61 -6.63
C ALA A 229 11.72 0.75 -5.58
N VAL A 230 10.39 0.83 -5.54
CA VAL A 230 9.56 -0.03 -4.69
C VAL A 230 9.56 -1.46 -5.23
N ALA A 231 9.50 -1.64 -6.54
CA ALA A 231 9.52 -2.96 -7.17
C ALA A 231 10.84 -3.71 -6.91
N LEU A 232 11.97 -3.04 -7.04
CA LEU A 232 13.29 -3.58 -6.71
C LEU A 232 13.42 -3.94 -5.22
N LEU A 233 12.88 -3.10 -4.34
CA LEU A 233 12.84 -3.36 -2.90
C LEU A 233 11.96 -4.57 -2.59
N LEU A 234 10.78 -4.68 -3.22
CA LEU A 234 9.87 -5.80 -3.05
C LEU A 234 10.53 -7.13 -3.45
N GLU A 235 11.22 -7.18 -4.60
CA GLU A 235 11.97 -8.38 -5.00
C GLU A 235 13.02 -8.77 -3.95
N ARG A 236 13.78 -7.80 -3.43
CA ARG A 236 14.75 -8.05 -2.34
C ARG A 236 14.07 -8.60 -1.08
N ILE A 237 12.90 -8.09 -0.72
CA ILE A 237 12.11 -8.56 0.42
C ILE A 237 11.66 -10.01 0.20
N ILE A 238 11.14 -10.35 -0.97
CA ILE A 238 10.70 -11.70 -1.32
C ILE A 238 11.85 -12.70 -1.22
N ARG A 239 13.02 -12.32 -1.68
CA ARG A 239 14.24 -13.17 -1.64
C ARG A 239 14.85 -13.30 -0.24
N SER A 240 14.45 -12.48 0.72
CA SER A 240 14.98 -12.52 2.08
C SER A 240 14.36 -13.66 2.89
N SER A 241 15.18 -14.48 3.52
CA SER A 241 14.71 -15.50 4.46
C SER A 241 14.15 -14.90 5.75
N ASN A 242 14.62 -13.70 6.14
CA ASN A 242 14.18 -12.99 7.33
C ASN A 242 14.01 -11.48 7.03
N PRO A 243 12.90 -11.08 6.38
CA PRO A 243 12.67 -9.67 6.07
C PRO A 243 12.53 -8.83 7.35
N ALA A 244 13.11 -7.63 7.31
CA ALA A 244 12.97 -6.66 8.38
C ALA A 244 11.48 -6.31 8.60
N PRO A 245 11.07 -5.86 9.78
CA PRO A 245 9.68 -5.48 10.05
C PRO A 245 9.19 -4.34 9.17
N ARG A 246 10.11 -3.49 8.66
CA ARG A 246 9.82 -2.22 8.01
C ARG A 246 10.89 -1.86 7.01
N TYR A 247 10.45 -1.30 5.88
CA TYR A 247 11.32 -0.75 4.84
C TYR A 247 10.81 0.61 4.39
N ARG A 248 11.68 1.62 4.37
CA ARG A 248 11.38 2.96 3.86
C ARG A 248 12.03 3.17 2.51
N VAL A 249 11.28 3.71 1.56
CA VAL A 249 11.76 3.98 0.20
C VAL A 249 11.21 5.33 -0.28
N GLY A 250 12.01 6.09 -1.02
CA GLY A 250 11.65 7.42 -1.50
C GLY A 250 12.72 8.47 -1.17
N PRO A 251 12.40 9.77 -1.31
CA PRO A 251 13.33 10.86 -1.07
C PRO A 251 14.01 10.79 0.30
N ALA A 252 15.32 11.04 0.32
CA ALA A 252 16.14 10.87 1.52
C ALA A 252 15.68 11.76 2.68
N PHE A 253 15.27 13.00 2.38
CA PHE A 253 14.80 13.94 3.39
C PHE A 253 13.51 13.46 4.08
N GLN A 254 12.57 12.86 3.33
CA GLN A 254 11.33 12.33 3.88
C GLN A 254 11.58 11.11 4.79
N ARG A 255 12.49 10.24 4.37
CA ARG A 255 12.93 9.11 5.20
C ARG A 255 13.59 9.57 6.50
N LEU A 256 14.39 10.64 6.42
CA LEU A 256 15.01 11.26 7.60
C LEU A 256 13.94 11.89 8.50
N ALA A 257 12.96 12.61 7.95
CA ALA A 257 11.85 13.19 8.71
C ALA A 257 11.08 12.13 9.51
N ALA A 258 10.85 10.95 8.92
CA ALA A 258 10.20 9.83 9.61
C ALA A 258 11.04 9.24 10.76
N ILE A 259 12.36 9.37 10.72
CA ILE A 259 13.24 9.01 11.86
C ILE A 259 13.19 10.11 12.92
N LEU A 260 13.33 11.35 12.51
CA LEU A 260 13.35 12.51 13.40
C LEU A 260 12.05 12.67 14.20
N LYS A 261 10.90 12.29 13.62
CA LYS A 261 9.63 12.29 14.36
C LYS A 261 9.67 11.45 15.65
N GLY A 262 10.42 10.37 15.68
CA GLY A 262 10.56 9.52 16.86
C GLY A 262 11.58 10.03 17.89
N ILE A 263 12.35 11.06 17.54
CA ILE A 263 13.47 11.55 18.35
C ILE A 263 13.22 12.99 18.84
N LEU A 264 12.66 13.83 17.98
CA LEU A 264 12.43 15.25 18.31
C LEU A 264 11.23 15.42 19.24
N PRO A 265 11.27 16.44 20.13
CA PRO A 265 10.08 16.87 20.85
C PRO A 265 8.92 17.18 19.90
N ALA A 266 7.71 16.72 20.23
CA ALA A 266 6.55 16.83 19.35
C ALA A 266 6.30 18.24 18.83
N ARG A 267 6.36 19.26 19.71
CA ARG A 267 6.16 20.68 19.34
C ARG A 267 7.17 21.17 18.30
N LEU A 268 8.45 20.73 18.39
CA LEU A 268 9.49 21.13 17.44
C LEU A 268 9.22 20.46 16.07
N PHE A 269 8.83 19.19 16.08
CA PHE A 269 8.50 18.48 14.85
C PHE A 269 7.25 19.08 14.17
N GLU A 270 6.19 19.37 14.94
CA GLU A 270 4.98 20.02 14.45
C GLU A 270 5.26 21.40 13.86
N TRP A 271 6.09 22.21 14.54
CA TRP A 271 6.52 23.50 14.01
C TRP A 271 7.26 23.36 12.67
N ALA A 272 8.19 22.42 12.57
CA ALA A 272 8.92 22.17 11.33
C ALA A 272 7.97 21.70 10.20
N LEU A 273 7.01 20.84 10.52
CA LEU A 273 6.02 20.33 9.58
C LEU A 273 5.07 21.45 9.11
N ALA A 274 4.60 22.33 10.03
CA ALA A 274 3.79 23.49 9.69
C ALA A 274 4.53 24.43 8.73
N LYS A 275 5.81 24.71 8.99
CA LYS A 275 6.65 25.53 8.10
C LYS A 275 6.82 24.90 6.73
N TYR A 276 7.03 23.58 6.68
CA TYR A 276 7.16 22.84 5.42
C TYR A 276 5.91 22.96 4.55
N TYR A 277 4.73 22.79 5.15
CA TYR A 277 3.43 22.88 4.47
C TYR A 277 2.90 24.32 4.38
N ARG A 278 3.68 25.33 4.78
CA ARG A 278 3.30 26.77 4.74
C ARG A 278 2.00 27.05 5.51
N ILE A 279 1.79 26.34 6.61
CA ILE A 279 0.72 26.60 7.58
C ILE A 279 1.23 27.66 8.56
N PRO A 280 0.43 28.71 8.85
CA PRO A 280 0.83 29.77 9.76
C PRO A 280 1.21 29.31 11.16
#